data_599b18ebaf409fa136398498cc6fcd9e
#
_entry.id   599b18ebaf409fa136398498cc6fcd9e
#
_cell.length_a   1.000
_cell.length_b   1.000
_cell.length_c   1.000
_cell.angle_alpha   90.00
_cell.angle_beta   90.00
_cell.angle_gamma   90.00
#
_symmetry.space_group_name_H-M   'P 1'
#
loop_
_entity.id
_entity.type
_entity.pdbx_description
1 polymer ?
#
loop_
_entity_poly.entity_id
_entity_poly.type
_entity_poly.pdbx_seq_one_letter_code
_entity_poly.pdbx_strand_id
1 'polypeptide(L)'
;GMMHRSTTNPSIATGDGVAMASRAGADIKDMEFIQFHPTALYSSSVKPFLITEALRGHGAVLMTMEEHSKWRMSGGGNPSSESFMLNYSTKGSLDTRDVVARAIDTEMKRIGAMNVLLVTEHLDKDELLHSFPTIAERLDDEGIELGKDPIPVTPAAHYMVGGVSVDEFGRAMSDGRPMQGLYAIGEVARTGLHGANRLASNSLLEAVVYSGRASRKIIGDWRSGELSSLESGLPRWRSEDLSQLVENIPLIPDLDA
;
A
#
# COMPACT_ATOMS: atom_id res chain seq x y z
N GLY A 1 -6.36 -0.33 -4.60
CA GLY A 1 -6.41 -1.39 -3.61
C GLY A 1 -7.35 -2.51 -3.96
N MET A 2 -8.66 -2.24 -4.13
CA MET A 2 -9.71 -3.26 -4.27
C MET A 2 -9.66 -4.13 -5.55
N MET A 3 -8.82 -3.82 -6.51
CA MET A 3 -8.57 -4.65 -7.70
C MET A 3 -7.71 -5.88 -7.42
N HIS A 4 -7.07 -5.95 -6.26
CA HIS A 4 -6.16 -7.04 -5.90
C HIS A 4 -6.82 -7.98 -4.89
N ARG A 5 -6.63 -9.29 -5.07
CA ARG A 5 -7.13 -10.33 -4.17
C ARG A 5 -6.64 -10.11 -2.71
N SER A 6 -5.36 -9.77 -2.57
CA SER A 6 -4.78 -9.41 -1.26
C SER A 6 -4.44 -7.93 -1.23
N THR A 7 -5.07 -7.18 -0.33
CA THR A 7 -4.81 -5.76 -0.13
C THR A 7 -4.94 -5.35 1.33
N THR A 8 -4.06 -4.48 1.79
CA THR A 8 -4.15 -3.86 3.13
C THR A 8 -5.06 -2.63 3.13
N ASN A 9 -5.54 -2.21 1.96
CA ASN A 9 -6.36 -1.01 1.83
C ASN A 9 -7.80 -1.22 2.30
N PRO A 10 -8.49 -0.18 2.80
CA PRO A 10 -9.90 -0.24 3.14
C PRO A 10 -10.77 -0.45 1.89
N SER A 11 -11.99 -0.97 2.07
CA SER A 11 -12.93 -1.25 0.97
C SER A 11 -13.33 -0.03 0.15
N ILE A 12 -13.17 1.17 0.71
CA ILE A 12 -13.42 2.45 0.05
C ILE A 12 -12.27 2.90 -0.89
N ALA A 13 -11.13 2.18 -0.91
CA ALA A 13 -9.98 2.51 -1.77
C ALA A 13 -10.20 1.99 -3.20
N THR A 14 -11.19 2.52 -3.89
CA THR A 14 -11.70 2.09 -5.20
C THR A 14 -11.09 2.84 -6.38
N GLY A 15 -10.36 3.96 -6.13
CA GLY A 15 -9.71 4.77 -7.17
C GLY A 15 -10.59 5.89 -7.74
N ASP A 16 -11.65 6.26 -7.04
CA ASP A 16 -12.63 7.24 -7.51
C ASP A 16 -12.00 8.59 -7.85
N GLY A 17 -11.04 9.06 -7.03
CA GLY A 17 -10.35 10.33 -7.28
C GLY A 17 -9.58 10.33 -8.61
N VAL A 18 -8.89 9.22 -8.92
CA VAL A 18 -8.20 9.06 -10.21
C VAL A 18 -9.20 9.04 -11.36
N ALA A 19 -10.30 8.29 -11.22
CA ALA A 19 -11.34 8.19 -12.24
C ALA A 19 -12.03 9.54 -12.50
N MET A 20 -12.35 10.31 -11.45
CA MET A 20 -12.95 11.64 -11.58
C MET A 20 -12.00 12.62 -12.26
N ALA A 21 -10.73 12.64 -11.87
CA ALA A 21 -9.71 13.51 -12.48
C ALA A 21 -9.49 13.16 -13.96
N SER A 22 -9.42 11.85 -14.27
CA SER A 22 -9.31 11.38 -15.67
C SER A 22 -10.48 11.85 -16.54
N ARG A 23 -11.72 11.71 -16.04
CA ARG A 23 -12.91 12.19 -16.75
C ARG A 23 -12.93 13.71 -16.92
N ALA A 24 -12.30 14.45 -16.02
CA ALA A 24 -12.12 15.89 -16.14
C ALA A 24 -10.99 16.28 -17.11
N GLY A 25 -10.25 15.32 -17.67
CA GLY A 25 -9.16 15.55 -18.62
C GLY A 25 -7.78 15.68 -18.01
N ALA A 26 -7.59 15.29 -16.74
CA ALA A 26 -6.28 15.29 -16.12
C ALA A 26 -5.40 14.13 -16.64
N ASP A 27 -4.10 14.40 -16.76
CA ASP A 27 -3.10 13.39 -17.07
C ASP A 27 -2.98 12.39 -15.91
N ILE A 28 -3.18 11.11 -16.20
CA ILE A 28 -2.95 10.01 -15.27
C ILE A 28 -1.67 9.29 -15.66
N LYS A 29 -0.75 9.09 -14.70
CA LYS A 29 0.58 8.52 -14.99
C LYS A 29 0.97 7.46 -13.97
N ASP A 30 1.84 6.55 -14.41
CA ASP A 30 2.53 5.54 -13.58
C ASP A 30 1.57 4.59 -12.83
N MET A 31 0.38 4.32 -13.38
CA MET A 31 -0.65 3.46 -12.76
C MET A 31 -0.21 2.00 -12.63
N GLU A 32 0.81 1.58 -13.37
CA GLU A 32 1.44 0.26 -13.26
C GLU A 32 2.27 0.10 -11.98
N PHE A 33 2.68 1.20 -11.32
CA PHE A 33 3.50 1.14 -10.12
C PHE A 33 2.64 1.03 -8.87
N ILE A 34 2.32 -0.20 -8.50
CA ILE A 34 1.62 -0.53 -7.26
C ILE A 34 2.62 -1.15 -6.30
N GLN A 35 2.82 -0.53 -5.14
CA GLN A 35 3.68 -1.08 -4.10
C GLN A 35 2.94 -2.18 -3.35
N PHE A 36 3.54 -3.37 -3.29
CA PHE A 36 3.12 -4.45 -2.42
C PHE A 36 3.84 -4.35 -1.08
N HIS A 37 3.10 -4.49 0.02
CA HIS A 37 3.72 -4.70 1.31
C HIS A 37 4.03 -6.19 1.47
N PRO A 38 5.27 -6.56 1.83
CA PRO A 38 5.70 -7.96 1.83
C PRO A 38 5.04 -8.79 2.94
N THR A 39 4.69 -8.19 4.07
CA THR A 39 4.27 -8.87 5.29
C THR A 39 2.86 -8.45 5.72
N ALA A 40 1.84 -8.79 4.93
CA ALA A 40 0.46 -8.79 5.38
C ALA A 40 0.15 -10.15 6.04
N LEU A 41 -0.54 -10.14 7.17
CA LEU A 41 -0.98 -11.36 7.86
C LEU A 41 -1.84 -12.19 6.90
N TYR A 42 -1.46 -13.43 6.69
CA TYR A 42 -2.24 -14.38 5.92
C TYR A 42 -3.26 -15.05 6.83
N SER A 43 -4.53 -14.78 6.59
CA SER A 43 -5.66 -15.42 7.26
C SER A 43 -6.73 -15.74 6.22
N SER A 44 -7.38 -16.88 6.37
CA SER A 44 -8.51 -17.29 5.50
C SER A 44 -9.83 -16.61 5.87
N SER A 45 -9.90 -16.00 7.05
CA SER A 45 -11.16 -15.51 7.64
C SER A 45 -11.27 -14.00 7.70
N VAL A 46 -10.18 -13.26 7.54
CA VAL A 46 -10.14 -11.82 7.82
C VAL A 46 -9.36 -11.07 6.73
N LYS A 47 -9.76 -9.80 6.55
CA LYS A 47 -9.01 -8.85 5.72
C LYS A 47 -7.53 -8.82 6.12
N PRO A 48 -6.59 -8.84 5.15
CA PRO A 48 -5.16 -8.80 5.42
C PRO A 48 -4.79 -7.64 6.35
N PHE A 49 -4.20 -7.96 7.49
CA PHE A 49 -3.68 -7.00 8.45
C PHE A 49 -2.19 -6.74 8.17
N LEU A 50 -1.78 -5.48 8.25
CA LEU A 50 -0.40 -5.10 7.99
C LEU A 50 0.49 -5.44 9.19
N ILE A 51 1.41 -6.39 9.03
CA ILE A 51 2.52 -6.57 9.96
C ILE A 51 3.61 -5.56 9.59
N THR A 52 3.86 -4.59 10.48
CA THR A 52 4.76 -3.47 10.18
C THR A 52 6.17 -3.92 9.77
N GLU A 53 6.79 -3.16 8.88
CA GLU A 53 8.20 -3.34 8.50
C GLU A 53 9.16 -3.22 9.69
N ALA A 54 8.78 -2.45 10.72
CA ALA A 54 9.57 -2.28 11.93
C ALA A 54 9.84 -3.61 12.65
N LEU A 55 8.95 -4.60 12.54
CA LEU A 55 9.16 -5.93 13.14
C LEU A 55 10.35 -6.65 12.47
N ARG A 56 10.51 -6.52 11.12
CA ARG A 56 11.70 -7.01 10.42
C ARG A 56 12.95 -6.21 10.82
N GLY A 57 12.83 -4.89 10.98
CA GLY A 57 13.88 -4.04 11.51
C GLY A 57 14.31 -4.41 12.94
N HIS A 58 13.39 -4.95 13.74
CA HIS A 58 13.64 -5.45 15.09
C HIS A 58 14.31 -6.85 15.12
N GLY A 59 14.40 -7.50 13.95
CA GLY A 59 15.11 -8.77 13.81
C GLY A 59 14.26 -9.94 13.35
N ALA A 60 12.96 -9.76 13.06
CA ALA A 60 12.13 -10.83 12.53
C ALA A 60 12.63 -11.32 11.17
N VAL A 61 12.66 -12.64 10.96
CA VAL A 61 13.25 -13.29 9.80
C VAL A 61 12.18 -14.02 8.98
N LEU A 62 12.24 -13.87 7.65
CA LEU A 62 11.35 -14.57 6.72
C LEU A 62 11.91 -15.97 6.42
N MET A 63 11.05 -16.98 6.55
CA MET A 63 11.39 -18.38 6.32
C MET A 63 10.23 -19.11 5.62
N THR A 64 10.55 -20.15 4.87
CA THR A 64 9.56 -21.15 4.47
C THR A 64 9.19 -22.04 5.66
N MET A 65 8.08 -22.80 5.56
CA MET A 65 7.71 -23.77 6.59
C MET A 65 8.79 -24.86 6.79
N GLU A 66 9.44 -25.25 5.71
CA GLU A 66 10.52 -26.27 5.75
C GLU A 66 11.75 -25.73 6.48
N GLU A 67 12.20 -24.52 6.13
CA GLU A 67 13.35 -23.86 6.79
C GLU A 67 13.08 -23.66 8.28
N HIS A 68 11.90 -23.14 8.63
CA HIS A 68 11.50 -22.95 10.03
C HIS A 68 11.50 -24.28 10.82
N SER A 69 10.98 -25.36 10.22
CA SER A 69 10.97 -26.68 10.86
C SER A 69 12.39 -27.21 11.08
N LYS A 70 13.29 -27.06 10.10
CA LYS A 70 14.70 -27.44 10.23
C LYS A 70 15.41 -26.61 11.32
N TRP A 71 15.20 -25.30 11.31
CA TRP A 71 15.76 -24.41 12.32
C TRP A 71 15.32 -24.77 13.74
N ARG A 72 14.04 -25.08 13.97
CA ARG A 72 13.57 -25.54 15.29
C ARG A 72 14.19 -26.86 15.69
N MET A 73 14.34 -27.82 14.79
CA MET A 73 14.97 -29.11 15.07
C MET A 73 16.47 -28.99 15.36
N SER A 74 17.16 -27.98 14.80
CA SER A 74 18.58 -27.72 15.07
C SER A 74 18.87 -27.10 16.43
N GLY A 75 17.83 -26.80 17.23
CA GLY A 75 17.95 -26.20 18.56
C GLY A 75 17.76 -24.70 18.58
N GLY A 76 17.35 -24.09 17.47
CA GLY A 76 17.10 -22.65 17.36
C GLY A 76 18.39 -21.82 17.26
N GLY A 77 18.34 -20.58 17.72
CA GLY A 77 19.41 -19.61 17.57
C GLY A 77 19.01 -18.47 16.62
N ASN A 78 19.97 -17.75 16.04
CA ASN A 78 19.66 -16.71 15.07
C ASN A 78 19.34 -17.33 13.70
N PRO A 79 18.08 -17.25 13.19
CA PRO A 79 17.66 -17.89 11.95
C PRO A 79 18.08 -17.13 10.68
N SER A 80 18.73 -15.99 10.78
CA SER A 80 19.02 -15.12 9.62
C SER A 80 19.84 -15.82 8.52
N SER A 81 20.74 -16.73 8.89
CA SER A 81 21.56 -17.50 7.92
C SER A 81 20.79 -18.61 7.21
N GLU A 82 19.61 -18.96 7.70
CA GLU A 82 18.79 -20.07 7.20
C GLU A 82 17.59 -19.59 6.36
N SER A 83 17.45 -18.27 6.21
CA SER A 83 16.36 -17.62 5.48
C SER A 83 16.53 -17.76 3.96
N PHE A 84 15.45 -18.16 3.27
CA PHE A 84 15.39 -18.16 1.79
C PHE A 84 15.72 -16.79 1.19
N MET A 85 15.51 -15.71 1.96
CA MET A 85 15.78 -14.35 1.50
C MET A 85 17.22 -14.14 1.05
N LEU A 86 18.18 -14.89 1.58
CA LEU A 86 19.59 -14.81 1.19
C LEU A 86 19.85 -15.30 -0.25
N ASN A 87 18.93 -16.06 -0.84
CA ASN A 87 18.99 -16.46 -2.25
C ASN A 87 18.64 -15.27 -3.18
N TYR A 88 18.00 -14.23 -2.66
CA TYR A 88 17.48 -13.07 -3.40
C TYR A 88 18.22 -11.77 -3.07
N SER A 89 18.73 -11.64 -1.84
CA SER A 89 19.43 -10.43 -1.39
C SER A 89 20.40 -10.73 -0.25
N THR A 90 21.58 -10.11 -0.31
CA THR A 90 22.55 -10.15 0.77
C THR A 90 22.09 -9.44 2.06
N LYS A 91 21.06 -8.57 1.96
CA LYS A 91 20.42 -7.93 3.12
C LYS A 91 19.37 -8.81 3.77
N GLY A 92 19.06 -9.97 3.18
CA GLY A 92 18.06 -10.89 3.70
C GLY A 92 16.70 -10.22 3.89
N SER A 93 16.07 -10.45 5.03
CA SER A 93 14.74 -9.92 5.38
C SER A 93 14.69 -8.39 5.57
N LEU A 94 15.83 -7.70 5.58
CA LEU A 94 15.94 -6.25 5.77
C LEU A 94 16.01 -5.46 4.46
N ASP A 95 15.90 -6.12 3.32
CA ASP A 95 15.92 -5.41 2.03
C ASP A 95 14.62 -4.61 1.80
N THR A 96 14.61 -3.82 0.74
CA THR A 96 13.47 -2.95 0.37
C THR A 96 12.20 -3.76 0.10
N ARG A 97 11.05 -3.13 0.29
CA ARG A 97 9.73 -3.80 0.17
C ARG A 97 9.53 -4.52 -1.15
N ASP A 98 9.96 -3.91 -2.24
CA ASP A 98 9.82 -4.48 -3.58
C ASP A 98 10.67 -5.73 -3.78
N VAL A 99 11.91 -5.74 -3.27
CA VAL A 99 12.79 -6.92 -3.30
C VAL A 99 12.20 -8.02 -2.45
N VAL A 100 11.82 -7.73 -1.22
CA VAL A 100 11.25 -8.71 -0.29
C VAL A 100 9.92 -9.28 -0.82
N ALA A 101 9.02 -8.42 -1.32
CA ALA A 101 7.73 -8.87 -1.86
C ALA A 101 7.89 -9.79 -3.07
N ARG A 102 8.80 -9.46 -4.00
CA ARG A 102 9.10 -10.33 -5.17
C ARG A 102 9.77 -11.64 -4.75
N ALA A 103 10.66 -11.61 -3.77
CA ALA A 103 11.29 -12.81 -3.25
C ALA A 103 10.25 -13.75 -2.62
N ILE A 104 9.35 -13.23 -1.79
CA ILE A 104 8.27 -14.01 -1.19
C ILE A 104 7.37 -14.61 -2.28
N ASP A 105 6.91 -13.81 -3.24
CA ASP A 105 6.05 -14.28 -4.34
C ASP A 105 6.72 -15.38 -5.16
N THR A 106 8.01 -15.20 -5.49
CA THR A 106 8.79 -16.20 -6.22
C THR A 106 8.93 -17.49 -5.40
N GLU A 107 9.23 -17.38 -4.12
CA GLU A 107 9.41 -18.52 -3.24
C GLU A 107 8.10 -19.28 -3.02
N MET A 108 6.99 -18.57 -2.77
CA MET A 108 5.65 -19.17 -2.66
C MET A 108 5.28 -19.97 -3.91
N LYS A 109 5.52 -19.41 -5.10
CA LYS A 109 5.28 -20.11 -6.38
C LYS A 109 6.17 -21.34 -6.54
N ARG A 110 7.46 -21.25 -6.14
CA ARG A 110 8.42 -22.36 -6.23
C ARG A 110 8.01 -23.55 -5.36
N ILE A 111 7.51 -23.29 -4.15
CA ILE A 111 7.14 -24.33 -3.17
C ILE A 111 5.64 -24.68 -3.18
N GLY A 112 4.83 -24.01 -4.01
CA GLY A 112 3.38 -24.22 -4.05
C GLY A 112 2.64 -23.80 -2.81
N ALA A 113 3.17 -22.82 -2.04
CA ALA A 113 2.56 -22.33 -0.80
C ALA A 113 1.78 -21.03 -1.01
N MET A 114 0.82 -20.75 -0.11
CA MET A 114 0.03 -19.53 -0.11
C MET A 114 0.58 -18.43 0.81
N ASN A 115 1.57 -18.75 1.62
CA ASN A 115 2.25 -17.85 2.55
C ASN A 115 3.66 -18.33 2.85
N VAL A 116 4.45 -17.45 3.46
CA VAL A 116 5.70 -17.76 4.17
C VAL A 116 5.55 -17.39 5.63
N LEU A 117 6.55 -17.66 6.44
CA LEU A 117 6.55 -17.37 7.88
C LEU A 117 7.44 -16.17 8.19
N LEU A 118 6.95 -15.27 9.02
CA LEU A 118 7.76 -14.26 9.70
C LEU A 118 8.05 -14.76 11.11
N VAL A 119 9.31 -15.10 11.37
CA VAL A 119 9.77 -15.78 12.59
C VAL A 119 10.28 -14.74 13.57
N THR A 120 9.75 -14.77 14.79
CA THR A 120 10.10 -13.87 15.90
C THR A 120 10.51 -14.61 17.17
N GLU A 121 10.47 -15.96 17.16
CA GLU A 121 10.66 -16.86 18.32
C GLU A 121 12.05 -16.75 18.94
N HIS A 122 13.04 -16.24 18.22
CA HIS A 122 14.42 -16.01 18.68
C HIS A 122 14.63 -14.64 19.34
N LEU A 123 13.61 -13.77 19.33
CA LEU A 123 13.65 -12.43 19.89
C LEU A 123 13.10 -12.42 21.32
N ASP A 124 13.44 -11.39 22.08
CA ASP A 124 12.91 -11.20 23.42
C ASP A 124 11.40 -10.90 23.36
N LYS A 125 10.60 -11.76 23.98
CA LYS A 125 9.14 -11.69 23.93
C LYS A 125 8.59 -10.45 24.63
N ASP A 126 9.15 -10.08 25.78
CA ASP A 126 8.65 -8.95 26.56
C ASP A 126 8.95 -7.62 25.82
N GLU A 127 10.11 -7.54 25.18
CA GLU A 127 10.47 -6.42 24.32
C GLU A 127 9.55 -6.32 23.09
N LEU A 128 9.20 -7.45 22.45
CA LEU A 128 8.26 -7.50 21.34
C LEU A 128 6.86 -7.01 21.73
N LEU A 129 6.34 -7.50 22.86
CA LEU A 129 5.01 -7.10 23.36
C LEU A 129 4.97 -5.63 23.73
N HIS A 130 6.06 -5.10 24.29
CA HIS A 130 6.18 -3.68 24.61
C HIS A 130 6.25 -2.80 23.35
N SER A 131 7.03 -3.21 22.36
CA SER A 131 7.28 -2.43 21.13
C SER A 131 6.14 -2.54 20.09
N PHE A 132 5.40 -3.65 20.09
CA PHE A 132 4.39 -3.95 19.08
C PHE A 132 3.04 -4.40 19.67
N PRO A 133 2.46 -3.66 20.65
CA PRO A 133 1.25 -4.09 21.37
C PRO A 133 0.05 -4.32 20.45
N THR A 134 -0.18 -3.45 19.45
CA THR A 134 -1.28 -3.60 18.49
C THR A 134 -1.12 -4.84 17.58
N ILE A 135 0.13 -5.20 17.25
CA ILE A 135 0.38 -6.42 16.48
C ILE A 135 0.12 -7.65 17.37
N ALA A 136 0.59 -7.62 18.62
CA ALA A 136 0.37 -8.70 19.57
C ALA A 136 -1.14 -8.97 19.78
N GLU A 137 -1.92 -7.94 20.05
CA GLU A 137 -3.38 -8.03 20.19
C GLU A 137 -4.04 -8.62 18.93
N ARG A 138 -3.63 -8.15 17.76
CA ARG A 138 -4.21 -8.62 16.49
C ARG A 138 -3.84 -10.05 16.15
N LEU A 139 -2.63 -10.49 16.52
CA LEU A 139 -2.22 -11.87 16.35
C LEU A 139 -2.94 -12.80 17.33
N ASP A 140 -3.17 -12.34 18.56
CA ASP A 140 -3.91 -13.09 19.58
C ASP A 140 -5.36 -13.38 19.13
N ASP A 141 -6.01 -12.44 18.46
CA ASP A 141 -7.33 -12.63 17.81
C ASP A 141 -7.34 -13.81 16.80
N GLU A 142 -6.19 -14.12 16.19
CA GLU A 142 -6.01 -15.22 15.24
C GLU A 142 -5.39 -16.48 15.91
N GLY A 143 -5.21 -16.46 17.23
CA GLY A 143 -4.61 -17.53 18.00
C GLY A 143 -3.10 -17.69 17.82
N ILE A 144 -2.41 -16.62 17.42
CA ILE A 144 -0.95 -16.57 17.20
C ILE A 144 -0.30 -15.75 18.31
N GLU A 145 0.60 -16.34 19.07
CA GLU A 145 1.32 -15.67 20.16
C GLU A 145 2.63 -15.07 19.65
N LEU A 146 2.72 -13.72 19.64
CA LEU A 146 3.93 -12.99 19.21
C LEU A 146 5.15 -13.39 20.05
N GLY A 147 6.26 -13.69 19.40
CA GLY A 147 7.49 -14.15 20.04
C GLY A 147 7.53 -15.65 20.40
N LYS A 148 6.46 -16.40 20.06
CA LYS A 148 6.38 -17.84 20.32
C LYS A 148 5.95 -18.64 19.10
N ASP A 149 5.00 -18.11 18.34
CA ASP A 149 4.48 -18.75 17.14
C ASP A 149 4.98 -18.02 15.89
N PRO A 150 5.27 -18.73 14.78
CA PRO A 150 5.60 -18.11 13.52
C PRO A 150 4.38 -17.43 12.92
N ILE A 151 4.54 -16.24 12.36
CA ILE A 151 3.45 -15.42 11.80
C ILE A 151 3.33 -15.75 10.32
N PRO A 152 2.21 -16.31 9.83
CA PRO A 152 2.01 -16.52 8.40
C PRO A 152 1.80 -15.17 7.69
N VAL A 153 2.60 -14.90 6.65
CA VAL A 153 2.56 -13.64 5.90
C VAL A 153 2.56 -13.85 4.39
N THR A 154 1.93 -12.93 3.68
CA THR A 154 1.88 -12.91 2.22
C THR A 154 1.99 -11.46 1.70
N PRO A 155 2.53 -11.23 0.49
CA PRO A 155 2.50 -9.91 -0.11
C PRO A 155 1.07 -9.46 -0.40
N ALA A 156 0.78 -8.17 -0.13
CA ALA A 156 -0.51 -7.56 -0.41
C ALA A 156 -0.36 -6.17 -1.03
N ALA A 157 -1.24 -5.80 -1.95
CA ALA A 157 -1.28 -4.46 -2.53
C ALA A 157 -1.51 -3.43 -1.43
N HIS A 158 -0.66 -2.39 -1.38
CA HIS A 158 -0.57 -1.49 -0.24
C HIS A 158 -0.67 -0.02 -0.60
N TYR A 159 0.06 0.44 -1.63
CA TYR A 159 0.12 1.85 -2.00
C TYR A 159 0.14 2.03 -3.52
N MET A 160 -0.68 2.95 -4.01
CA MET A 160 -0.65 3.37 -5.42
C MET A 160 0.40 4.46 -5.58
N VAL A 161 1.46 4.19 -6.35
CA VAL A 161 2.54 5.15 -6.62
C VAL A 161 2.16 6.11 -7.74
N GLY A 162 1.46 5.61 -8.73
CA GLY A 162 0.86 6.39 -9.80
C GLY A 162 -0.36 7.20 -9.35
N GLY A 163 -0.96 7.91 -10.28
CA GLY A 163 -2.15 8.74 -10.01
C GLY A 163 -2.25 9.95 -10.91
N VAL A 164 -2.95 10.98 -10.43
CA VAL A 164 -3.13 12.25 -11.09
C VAL A 164 -1.81 13.01 -11.16
N SER A 165 -1.31 13.28 -12.37
CA SER A 165 -0.08 14.06 -12.55
C SER A 165 -0.27 15.47 -12.04
N VAL A 166 0.64 15.96 -11.20
CA VAL A 166 0.57 17.28 -10.58
C VAL A 166 1.87 18.04 -10.71
N ASP A 167 1.77 19.38 -10.63
CA ASP A 167 2.93 20.26 -10.49
C ASP A 167 3.39 20.41 -9.03
N GLU A 168 4.36 21.26 -8.78
CA GLU A 168 4.94 21.52 -7.45
C GLU A 168 3.95 22.14 -6.44
N PHE A 169 2.79 22.59 -6.87
CA PHE A 169 1.70 23.13 -6.04
C PHE A 169 0.53 22.18 -5.89
N GLY A 170 0.60 20.96 -6.47
CA GLY A 170 -0.49 20.00 -6.45
C GLY A 170 -1.61 20.28 -7.45
N ARG A 171 -1.42 21.21 -8.42
CA ARG A 171 -2.39 21.42 -9.49
C ARG A 171 -2.36 20.24 -10.46
N ALA A 172 -3.52 19.70 -10.78
CA ALA A 172 -3.60 18.64 -11.78
C ALA A 172 -3.12 19.14 -13.15
N MET A 173 -2.42 18.29 -13.90
CA MET A 173 -1.89 18.60 -15.21
C MET A 173 -2.79 18.02 -16.31
N SER A 174 -2.85 18.71 -17.45
CA SER A 174 -3.45 18.22 -18.69
C SER A 174 -2.60 18.71 -19.85
N ASP A 175 -2.10 17.78 -20.68
CA ASP A 175 -1.21 18.09 -21.82
C ASP A 175 -0.03 19.00 -21.45
N GLY A 176 0.59 18.75 -20.29
CA GLY A 176 1.73 19.51 -19.79
C GLY A 176 1.40 20.89 -19.22
N ARG A 177 0.12 21.24 -19.05
CA ARG A 177 -0.33 22.53 -18.48
C ARG A 177 -1.14 22.31 -17.21
N PRO A 178 -1.02 23.19 -16.20
CA PRO A 178 -1.87 23.11 -15.02
C PRO A 178 -3.35 23.36 -15.36
N MET A 179 -4.20 22.50 -14.84
CA MET A 179 -5.66 22.69 -14.91
C MET A 179 -6.10 23.73 -13.89
N GLN A 180 -6.99 24.64 -14.32
CA GLN A 180 -7.54 25.64 -13.42
C GLN A 180 -8.55 25.01 -12.45
N GLY A 181 -8.36 25.25 -11.15
CA GLY A 181 -9.32 24.87 -10.12
C GLY A 181 -9.28 23.37 -9.71
N LEU A 182 -8.46 22.53 -10.36
CA LEU A 182 -8.31 21.12 -9.99
C LEU A 182 -6.96 20.85 -9.33
N TYR A 183 -7.01 20.30 -8.13
CA TYR A 183 -5.83 19.95 -7.33
C TYR A 183 -5.92 18.48 -6.89
N ALA A 184 -4.78 17.81 -6.81
CA ALA A 184 -4.66 16.48 -6.23
C ALA A 184 -3.46 16.43 -5.27
N ILE A 185 -3.66 15.87 -4.08
CA ILE A 185 -2.63 15.75 -3.03
C ILE A 185 -2.74 14.40 -2.32
N GLY A 186 -1.63 13.94 -1.72
CA GLY A 186 -1.57 12.63 -1.09
C GLY A 186 -1.56 11.49 -2.10
N GLU A 187 -2.00 10.30 -1.72
CA GLU A 187 -1.86 9.08 -2.51
C GLU A 187 -2.50 9.14 -3.90
N VAL A 188 -3.54 9.96 -4.09
CA VAL A 188 -4.18 10.14 -5.41
C VAL A 188 -3.31 10.91 -6.40
N ALA A 189 -2.34 11.68 -5.90
CA ALA A 189 -1.45 12.51 -6.71
C ALA A 189 -0.19 11.76 -7.13
N ARG A 190 0.18 11.90 -8.38
CA ARG A 190 1.48 11.49 -8.89
C ARG A 190 2.39 12.70 -8.97
N THR A 191 3.19 12.93 -7.93
CA THR A 191 4.17 14.04 -7.84
C THR A 191 5.51 13.70 -8.49
N GLY A 192 5.81 12.41 -8.66
CA GLY A 192 7.11 11.91 -9.10
C GLY A 192 8.10 11.64 -7.97
N LEU A 193 7.78 12.02 -6.72
CA LEU A 193 8.66 11.85 -5.56
C LEU A 193 9.05 10.38 -5.33
N HIS A 194 8.12 9.48 -5.54
CA HIS A 194 8.28 8.07 -5.17
C HIS A 194 8.93 7.21 -6.26
N GLY A 195 9.08 7.72 -7.47
CA GLY A 195 9.56 6.91 -8.60
C GLY A 195 8.67 5.70 -8.83
N ALA A 196 9.24 4.51 -8.87
CA ALA A 196 8.49 3.24 -9.01
C ALA A 196 8.20 2.55 -7.66
N ASN A 197 8.78 3.00 -6.55
CA ASN A 197 8.67 2.35 -5.26
C ASN A 197 8.83 3.35 -4.09
N ARG A 198 7.75 3.61 -3.37
CA ARG A 198 7.72 4.56 -2.26
C ARG A 198 8.53 4.06 -1.05
N LEU A 199 9.39 4.92 -0.51
CA LEU A 199 10.02 4.68 0.79
C LEU A 199 8.99 4.76 1.93
N ALA A 200 9.19 3.94 2.96
CA ALA A 200 8.32 3.90 4.13
C ALA A 200 8.13 5.30 4.73
N SER A 201 6.92 5.60 5.18
CA SER A 201 6.48 6.86 5.82
C SER A 201 6.50 8.13 4.93
N ASN A 202 7.09 8.11 3.75
CA ASN A 202 7.16 9.29 2.88
C ASN A 202 5.81 9.76 2.33
N SER A 203 4.79 8.88 2.29
CA SER A 203 3.44 9.27 1.84
C SER A 203 2.80 10.35 2.72
N LEU A 204 2.99 10.26 4.04
CA LEU A 204 2.44 11.26 4.97
C LEU A 204 3.19 12.59 4.85
N LEU A 205 4.52 12.56 4.71
CA LEU A 205 5.32 13.76 4.50
C LEU A 205 4.95 14.47 3.19
N GLU A 206 4.79 13.72 2.11
CA GLU A 206 4.33 14.25 0.83
C GLU A 206 2.96 14.92 0.95
N ALA A 207 1.99 14.22 1.57
CA ALA A 207 0.65 14.75 1.75
C ALA A 207 0.64 16.07 2.53
N VAL A 208 1.41 16.17 3.62
CA VAL A 208 1.52 17.40 4.44
C VAL A 208 2.18 18.54 3.64
N VAL A 209 3.29 18.27 2.95
CA VAL A 209 4.01 19.30 2.18
C VAL A 209 3.14 19.82 1.03
N TYR A 210 2.53 18.91 0.26
CA TYR A 210 1.69 19.32 -0.88
C TYR A 210 0.38 19.98 -0.43
N SER A 211 -0.22 19.58 0.70
CA SER A 211 -1.36 20.31 1.28
C SER A 211 -1.02 21.76 1.58
N GLY A 212 0.15 22.00 2.20
CA GLY A 212 0.61 23.36 2.49
C GLY A 212 0.91 24.18 1.23
N ARG A 213 1.47 23.55 0.19
CA ARG A 213 1.75 24.21 -1.10
C ARG A 213 0.45 24.55 -1.85
N ALA A 214 -0.45 23.57 -1.96
CA ALA A 214 -1.74 23.74 -2.62
C ALA A 214 -2.58 24.84 -1.93
N SER A 215 -2.68 24.80 -0.60
CA SER A 215 -3.42 25.80 0.17
C SER A 215 -2.93 27.23 -0.09
N ARG A 216 -1.61 27.46 -0.08
CA ARG A 216 -1.03 28.78 -0.37
C ARG A 216 -1.30 29.22 -1.81
N LYS A 217 -1.20 28.30 -2.79
CA LYS A 217 -1.48 28.59 -4.19
C LYS A 217 -2.94 28.94 -4.39
N ILE A 218 -3.87 28.16 -3.87
CA ILE A 218 -5.33 28.42 -3.93
C ILE A 218 -5.67 29.78 -3.36
N ILE A 219 -5.14 30.13 -2.18
CA ILE A 219 -5.40 31.42 -1.54
C ILE A 219 -4.84 32.58 -2.38
N GLY A 220 -3.65 32.39 -2.98
CA GLY A 220 -3.04 33.37 -3.88
C GLY A 220 -3.89 33.62 -5.11
N ASP A 221 -4.28 32.56 -5.82
CA ASP A 221 -5.07 32.61 -7.05
C ASP A 221 -6.48 33.16 -6.82
N TRP A 222 -7.08 32.83 -5.65
CA TRP A 222 -8.34 33.41 -5.23
C TRP A 222 -8.23 34.94 -5.04
N ARG A 223 -7.19 35.41 -4.37
CA ARG A 223 -6.96 36.85 -4.11
C ARG A 223 -6.61 37.64 -5.36
N SER A 224 -5.92 37.02 -6.32
CA SER A 224 -5.58 37.66 -7.60
C SER A 224 -6.74 37.62 -8.62
N GLY A 225 -7.82 36.89 -8.33
CA GLY A 225 -8.93 36.71 -9.28
C GLY A 225 -8.66 35.68 -10.36
N GLU A 226 -7.54 34.96 -10.31
CA GLU A 226 -7.23 33.87 -11.25
C GLU A 226 -8.19 32.68 -11.08
N LEU A 227 -8.66 32.43 -9.86
CA LEU A 227 -9.78 31.53 -9.60
C LEU A 227 -11.05 32.37 -9.62
N SER A 228 -11.66 32.50 -10.80
CA SER A 228 -12.97 33.13 -10.92
C SER A 228 -14.03 32.27 -10.23
N SER A 229 -14.97 32.91 -9.52
CA SER A 229 -16.21 32.25 -9.13
C SER A 229 -16.88 31.69 -10.38
N LEU A 230 -17.38 30.46 -10.34
CA LEU A 230 -18.20 29.89 -11.41
C LEU A 230 -19.41 30.82 -11.63
N GLU A 231 -19.35 31.68 -12.64
CA GLU A 231 -20.45 32.58 -13.00
C GLU A 231 -21.66 31.82 -13.56
N SER A 232 -21.44 30.65 -14.11
CA SER A 232 -22.51 29.73 -14.51
C SER A 232 -22.79 28.75 -13.41
N GLY A 233 -24.04 28.69 -12.95
CA GLY A 233 -24.46 27.76 -11.89
C GLY A 233 -23.95 26.34 -12.13
N LEU A 234 -23.61 25.65 -11.02
CA LEU A 234 -23.22 24.23 -11.08
C LEU A 234 -24.24 23.45 -11.91
N PRO A 235 -23.79 22.52 -12.76
CA PRO A 235 -24.70 21.62 -13.46
C PRO A 235 -25.65 20.98 -12.43
N ARG A 236 -26.96 21.13 -12.64
CA ARG A 236 -27.93 20.45 -11.76
C ARG A 236 -27.81 18.95 -12.02
N TRP A 237 -27.50 18.20 -10.99
CA TRP A 237 -27.64 16.75 -11.01
C TRP A 237 -29.10 16.42 -11.34
N ARG A 238 -29.31 15.70 -12.42
CA ARG A 238 -30.60 15.09 -12.71
C ARG A 238 -30.54 13.65 -12.23
N SER A 239 -31.49 13.24 -11.39
CA SER A 239 -31.59 11.87 -10.90
C SER A 239 -31.72 10.83 -12.05
N GLU A 240 -32.20 11.29 -13.20
CA GLU A 240 -32.32 10.51 -14.43
C GLU A 240 -30.96 10.13 -15.04
N ASP A 241 -29.92 10.94 -14.80
CA ASP A 241 -28.56 10.67 -15.31
C ASP A 241 -27.87 9.54 -14.51
N LEU A 242 -28.29 9.28 -13.29
CA LEU A 242 -27.75 8.21 -12.45
C LEU A 242 -28.24 6.82 -12.87
N SER A 243 -29.50 6.70 -13.30
CA SER A 243 -30.06 5.43 -13.74
C SER A 243 -29.40 4.92 -15.04
N GLN A 244 -29.09 5.81 -15.98
CA GLN A 244 -28.37 5.46 -17.21
C GLN A 244 -26.89 5.12 -16.97
N LEU A 245 -26.23 5.72 -15.97
CA LEU A 245 -24.86 5.40 -15.59
C LEU A 245 -24.76 4.01 -14.94
N VAL A 246 -25.75 3.63 -14.14
CA VAL A 246 -25.77 2.31 -13.46
C VAL A 246 -26.00 1.17 -14.47
N GLU A 247 -26.81 1.38 -15.52
CA GLU A 247 -27.05 0.37 -16.57
C GLU A 247 -25.83 0.12 -17.47
N ASN A 248 -24.88 1.06 -17.55
CA ASN A 248 -23.68 0.99 -18.41
C ASN A 248 -22.37 0.69 -17.66
N ILE A 249 -22.39 0.48 -16.35
CA ILE A 249 -21.21 0.00 -15.61
C ILE A 249 -21.07 -1.50 -15.93
N PRO A 250 -20.01 -1.92 -16.63
CA PRO A 250 -19.77 -3.35 -16.78
C PRO A 250 -19.64 -3.94 -15.38
N LEU A 251 -20.49 -4.90 -15.05
CA LEU A 251 -20.36 -5.68 -13.83
C LEU A 251 -18.93 -6.19 -13.75
N ILE A 252 -18.23 -5.81 -12.70
CA ILE A 252 -16.91 -6.40 -12.40
C ILE A 252 -17.17 -7.91 -12.34
N PRO A 253 -16.48 -8.73 -13.15
CA PRO A 253 -16.65 -10.16 -13.09
C PRO A 253 -16.49 -10.62 -11.65
N ASP A 254 -17.39 -11.46 -11.20
CA ASP A 254 -17.32 -12.07 -9.87
C ASP A 254 -15.96 -12.77 -9.76
N LEU A 255 -15.05 -12.22 -8.94
CA LEU A 255 -13.69 -12.73 -8.79
C LEU A 255 -13.63 -13.98 -7.88
N ASP A 256 -14.80 -14.50 -7.51
CA ASP A 256 -14.96 -15.72 -6.70
C ASP A 256 -15.25 -16.98 -7.54
N ALA A 257 -15.09 -16.92 -8.87
CA ALA A 257 -15.21 -18.06 -9.76
C ALA A 257 -13.84 -18.64 -10.17
#